data_986d5cde66b94e33b01cb2c4c9f817b0
#
_entry.id   986d5cde66b94e33b01cb2c4c9f817b0
#
_cell.length_a   1.000
_cell.length_b   1.000
_cell.length_c   1.000
_cell.angle_alpha   90.00
_cell.angle_beta   90.00
_cell.angle_gamma   90.00
#
_symmetry.space_group_name_H-M   'P 1'
#
loop_
_entity.id
_entity.type
_entity.pdbx_description
1 polymer ?
#
loop_
_entity_poly.entity_id
_entity_poly.type
_entity_poly.pdbx_seq_one_letter_code
_entity_poly.pdbx_strand_id
1 'polypeptide(L)'
;NERLAGSYRNDWLEIELDGSLRYNHSRNKLQKQSNLDTWQFAYGANINVTLPWGTTLSTNIHENSRRGFNDNSMNTNELVWNAQISQGFMKGKPLTVMLQFFDLLGQQSNFSRSITAMQRSDTEFNAVNSYIMLRVQYRLNLFGGKEARQQMRQGGGYGPGGGRYGGGRPGGMPPRMGGGFGPMMYL
;
A
#
# COMPACT_ATOMS: atom_id res chain seq x y z
N ASN A 1 -13.20 -18.63 3.79
CA ASN A 1 -12.45 -17.44 3.40
C ASN A 1 -12.02 -17.62 1.95
N GLU A 2 -12.55 -16.82 1.09
CA GLU A 2 -12.25 -16.82 -0.33
C GLU A 2 -11.64 -15.49 -0.74
N ARG A 3 -10.68 -15.54 -1.65
CA ARG A 3 -10.01 -14.34 -2.17
C ARG A 3 -9.86 -14.46 -3.68
N LEU A 4 -10.22 -13.40 -4.37
CA LEU A 4 -10.05 -13.25 -5.80
C LEU A 4 -9.19 -12.01 -6.05
N ALA A 5 -8.25 -12.11 -6.99
CA ALA A 5 -7.45 -10.98 -7.43
C ALA A 5 -7.21 -11.08 -8.94
N GLY A 6 -7.26 -9.97 -9.61
CA GLY A 6 -6.99 -9.85 -11.03
C GLY A 6 -6.19 -8.59 -11.32
N SER A 7 -5.27 -8.65 -12.27
CA SER A 7 -4.49 -7.49 -12.69
C SER A 7 -4.37 -7.42 -14.20
N TYR A 8 -4.40 -6.20 -14.71
CA TYR A 8 -4.13 -5.87 -16.10
C TYR A 8 -3.08 -4.77 -16.15
N ARG A 9 -2.07 -4.94 -16.99
CA ARG A 9 -1.00 -3.97 -17.15
C ARG A 9 -0.60 -3.83 -18.60
N ASN A 10 -0.46 -2.57 -19.02
CA ASN A 10 0.22 -2.21 -20.26
C ASN A 10 1.18 -1.02 -20.03
N ASP A 11 1.72 -0.42 -21.07
CA ASP A 11 2.74 0.64 -20.99
C ASP A 11 2.26 1.91 -20.26
N TRP A 12 0.97 2.20 -20.27
CA TRP A 12 0.40 3.44 -19.74
C TRP A 12 -0.69 3.23 -18.68
N LEU A 13 -1.22 2.01 -18.55
CA LEU A 13 -2.32 1.68 -17.64
C LEU A 13 -2.01 0.42 -16.85
N GLU A 14 -2.19 0.50 -15.55
CA GLU A 14 -2.16 -0.63 -14.63
C GLU A 14 -3.43 -0.63 -13.80
N ILE A 15 -4.16 -1.74 -13.81
CA ILE A 15 -5.37 -1.95 -13.01
C ILE A 15 -5.18 -3.22 -12.21
N GLU A 16 -5.41 -3.13 -10.91
CA GLU A 16 -5.44 -4.27 -10.00
C GLU A 16 -6.79 -4.26 -9.29
N LEU A 17 -7.46 -5.39 -9.30
CA LEU A 17 -8.73 -5.61 -8.62
C LEU A 17 -8.53 -6.71 -7.60
N ASP A 18 -9.04 -6.52 -6.41
CA ASP A 18 -9.04 -7.56 -5.39
C ASP A 18 -10.38 -7.62 -4.67
N GLY A 19 -10.69 -8.81 -4.20
CA GLY A 19 -11.89 -9.06 -3.41
C GLY A 19 -11.67 -10.21 -2.46
N SER A 20 -12.25 -10.13 -1.29
CA SER A 20 -12.26 -11.22 -0.32
C SER A 20 -13.60 -11.33 0.39
N LEU A 21 -13.97 -12.57 0.67
CA LEU A 21 -15.15 -12.93 1.41
C LEU A 21 -14.76 -13.84 2.57
N ARG A 22 -15.15 -13.46 3.76
CA ARG A 22 -14.97 -14.26 4.97
C ARG A 22 -16.32 -14.51 5.63
N TYR A 23 -16.65 -15.77 5.83
CA TYR A 23 -17.76 -16.20 6.63
C TYR A 23 -17.26 -16.84 7.92
N ASN A 24 -17.76 -16.39 9.06
CA ASN A 24 -17.46 -16.97 10.36
C ASN A 24 -18.77 -17.42 11.00
N HIS A 25 -18.81 -18.70 11.35
CA HIS A 25 -19.91 -19.33 12.05
C HIS A 25 -19.42 -19.74 13.45
N SER A 26 -20.00 -19.15 14.48
CA SER A 26 -19.67 -19.47 15.87
C SER A 26 -20.92 -19.89 16.62
N ARG A 27 -20.88 -21.06 17.24
CA ARG A 27 -21.95 -21.54 18.11
C ARG A 27 -21.44 -21.81 19.51
N ASN A 28 -22.11 -21.19 20.49
CA ASN A 28 -21.84 -21.44 21.89
C ASN A 28 -22.98 -22.27 22.48
N LYS A 29 -22.65 -23.46 23.01
CA LYS A 29 -23.64 -24.38 23.61
C LYS A 29 -24.19 -23.89 24.95
N LEU A 30 -23.41 -23.06 25.67
CA LEU A 30 -23.76 -22.57 27.00
C LEU A 30 -24.48 -21.23 26.97
N GLN A 31 -24.22 -20.41 25.97
CA GLN A 31 -24.84 -19.10 25.79
C GLN A 31 -25.35 -18.95 24.37
N LYS A 32 -26.63 -19.27 24.15
CA LYS A 32 -27.26 -19.19 22.82
C LYS A 32 -27.22 -17.78 22.18
N GLN A 33 -27.09 -16.73 22.99
CA GLN A 33 -26.92 -15.35 22.55
C GLN A 33 -25.56 -15.05 21.92
N SER A 34 -24.57 -15.93 22.10
CA SER A 34 -23.23 -15.84 21.52
C SER A 34 -23.11 -16.56 20.18
N ASN A 35 -24.21 -17.02 19.60
CA ASN A 35 -24.19 -17.56 18.24
C ASN A 35 -24.05 -16.41 17.27
N LEU A 36 -22.99 -16.44 16.46
CA LEU A 36 -22.64 -15.39 15.51
C LEU A 36 -22.44 -16.01 14.13
N ASP A 37 -23.21 -15.52 13.17
CA ASP A 37 -23.03 -15.78 11.75
C ASP A 37 -22.62 -14.47 11.09
N THR A 38 -21.33 -14.27 10.91
CA THR A 38 -20.80 -13.02 10.43
C THR A 38 -20.17 -13.14 9.05
N TRP A 39 -20.40 -12.14 8.25
CA TRP A 39 -19.87 -11.95 6.93
C TRP A 39 -18.97 -10.72 6.89
N GLN A 40 -17.81 -10.86 6.29
CA GLN A 40 -16.91 -9.76 6.01
C GLN A 40 -16.61 -9.78 4.52
N PHE A 41 -16.89 -8.66 3.86
CA PHE A 41 -16.59 -8.43 2.46
C PHE A 41 -15.52 -7.35 2.39
N ALA A 42 -14.48 -7.58 1.63
CA ALA A 42 -13.55 -6.52 1.28
C ALA A 42 -13.31 -6.59 -0.22
N TYR A 43 -13.39 -5.47 -0.90
CA TYR A 43 -13.04 -5.37 -2.30
C TYR A 43 -12.32 -4.04 -2.57
N GLY A 44 -11.43 -4.07 -3.54
CA GLY A 44 -10.62 -2.94 -3.86
C GLY A 44 -10.24 -2.86 -5.33
N ALA A 45 -9.86 -1.66 -5.73
CA ALA A 45 -9.32 -1.38 -7.04
C ALA A 45 -8.16 -0.40 -6.91
N ASN A 46 -7.03 -0.75 -7.54
CA ASN A 46 -5.88 0.13 -7.74
C ASN A 46 -5.76 0.43 -9.23
N ILE A 47 -5.74 1.70 -9.60
CA ILE A 47 -5.60 2.12 -10.98
C ILE A 47 -4.44 3.12 -11.05
N ASN A 48 -3.46 2.83 -11.92
CA ASN A 48 -2.34 3.70 -12.21
C ASN A 48 -2.33 4.03 -13.69
N VAL A 49 -2.34 5.31 -14.03
CA VAL A 49 -2.29 5.80 -15.41
C VAL A 49 -1.07 6.68 -15.57
N THR A 50 -0.21 6.34 -16.53
CA THR A 50 0.95 7.15 -16.89
C THR A 50 0.68 7.85 -18.23
N LEU A 51 0.60 9.16 -18.19
CA LEU A 51 0.35 9.98 -19.37
C LEU A 51 1.62 10.19 -20.18
N PRO A 52 1.53 10.44 -21.50
CA PRO A 52 2.70 10.53 -22.39
C PRO A 52 3.71 11.61 -22.00
N TRP A 53 3.24 12.68 -21.37
CA TRP A 53 4.10 13.78 -20.89
C TRP A 53 4.73 13.49 -19.51
N GLY A 54 4.47 12.33 -18.92
CA GLY A 54 5.10 11.86 -17.68
C GLY A 54 4.38 12.25 -16.39
N THR A 55 3.11 12.64 -16.46
CA THR A 55 2.22 12.72 -15.30
C THR A 55 1.71 11.31 -14.99
N THR A 56 1.73 10.95 -13.71
CA THR A 56 1.13 9.70 -13.24
C THR A 56 -0.06 10.03 -12.35
N LEU A 57 -1.19 9.41 -12.66
CA LEU A 57 -2.40 9.43 -11.86
C LEU A 57 -2.53 8.07 -11.20
N SER A 58 -2.67 8.05 -9.88
CA SER A 58 -2.90 6.83 -9.12
C SER A 58 -4.16 6.99 -8.30
N THR A 59 -5.02 5.99 -8.29
CA THR A 59 -6.20 5.97 -7.45
C THR A 59 -6.37 4.60 -6.82
N ASN A 60 -6.78 4.60 -5.55
CA ASN A 60 -7.07 3.41 -4.77
C ASN A 60 -8.45 3.57 -4.15
N ILE A 61 -9.32 2.63 -4.42
CA ILE A 61 -10.65 2.53 -3.80
C ILE A 61 -10.67 1.19 -3.06
N HIS A 62 -11.03 1.23 -1.81
CA HIS A 62 -11.15 0.03 -0.99
C HIS A 62 -12.38 0.10 -0.11
N GLU A 63 -13.21 -0.94 -0.18
CA GLU A 63 -14.37 -1.10 0.69
C GLU A 63 -14.20 -2.28 1.64
N ASN A 64 -14.59 -2.06 2.89
CA ASN A 64 -14.62 -3.08 3.92
C ASN A 64 -15.98 -3.08 4.59
N SER A 65 -16.73 -4.14 4.42
CA SER A 65 -18.09 -4.29 4.91
C SER A 65 -18.21 -5.45 5.87
N ARG A 66 -18.83 -5.23 7.01
CA ARG A 66 -19.11 -6.24 8.04
C ARG A 66 -20.59 -6.35 8.29
N ARG A 67 -21.11 -7.57 8.36
CA ARG A 67 -22.53 -7.87 8.55
C ARG A 67 -22.72 -9.08 9.46
N GLY A 68 -23.88 -9.15 10.10
CA GLY A 68 -24.31 -10.31 10.90
C GLY A 68 -23.85 -10.26 12.35
N PHE A 69 -23.31 -9.16 12.82
CA PHE A 69 -23.02 -8.98 14.24
C PHE A 69 -24.31 -8.61 14.99
N ASN A 70 -24.48 -9.16 16.19
CA ASN A 70 -25.62 -8.87 17.07
C ASN A 70 -25.64 -7.41 17.53
N ASP A 71 -24.47 -6.79 17.65
CA ASP A 71 -24.34 -5.36 17.92
C ASP A 71 -24.30 -4.61 16.57
N ASN A 72 -25.31 -3.79 16.30
CA ASN A 72 -25.41 -3.02 15.06
C ASN A 72 -24.22 -2.09 14.82
N SER A 73 -23.55 -1.64 15.86
CA SER A 73 -22.35 -0.80 15.75
C SER A 73 -21.15 -1.52 15.15
N MET A 74 -21.19 -2.85 15.09
CA MET A 74 -20.16 -3.68 14.44
C MET A 74 -20.47 -3.97 12.96
N ASN A 75 -21.70 -3.71 12.52
CA ASN A 75 -22.10 -3.84 11.14
C ASN A 75 -21.71 -2.56 10.39
N THR A 76 -20.46 -2.47 9.98
CA THR A 76 -19.86 -1.29 9.35
C THR A 76 -19.77 -1.44 7.84
N ASN A 77 -19.72 -0.31 7.17
CA ASN A 77 -19.48 -0.19 5.74
C ASN A 77 -18.54 1.00 5.53
N GLU A 78 -17.29 0.73 5.19
CA GLU A 78 -16.24 1.73 5.08
C GLU A 78 -15.69 1.71 3.65
N LEU A 79 -15.99 2.76 2.89
CA LEU A 79 -15.45 2.98 1.56
C LEU A 79 -14.40 4.07 1.62
N VAL A 80 -13.14 3.70 1.48
CA VAL A 80 -12.00 4.62 1.48
C VAL A 80 -11.53 4.83 0.05
N TRP A 81 -11.48 6.09 -0.36
CA TRP A 81 -10.99 6.48 -1.67
C TRP A 81 -9.82 7.43 -1.55
N ASN A 82 -8.65 6.99 -2.05
CA ASN A 82 -7.43 7.78 -2.12
C ASN A 82 -7.07 8.06 -3.59
N ALA A 83 -6.53 9.23 -3.86
CA ALA A 83 -6.04 9.59 -5.18
C ALA A 83 -4.71 10.33 -5.09
N GLN A 84 -3.90 10.21 -6.13
CA GLN A 84 -2.61 10.88 -6.21
C GLN A 84 -2.34 11.32 -7.65
N ILE A 85 -1.81 12.52 -7.77
CA ILE A 85 -1.28 13.06 -9.03
C ILE A 85 0.20 13.33 -8.80
N SER A 86 1.06 12.82 -9.66
CA SER A 86 2.49 13.11 -9.61
C SER A 86 3.01 13.58 -10.96
N GLN A 87 3.87 14.59 -10.93
CA GLN A 87 4.49 15.17 -12.11
C GLN A 87 5.98 15.37 -11.88
N GLY A 88 6.78 14.84 -12.79
CA GLY A 88 8.22 15.10 -12.82
C GLY A 88 8.54 16.29 -13.73
N PHE A 89 9.36 17.20 -13.23
CA PHE A 89 9.81 18.42 -13.92
C PHE A 89 11.31 18.38 -14.18
N MET A 90 11.78 19.20 -15.11
CA MET A 90 13.16 19.36 -15.56
C MET A 90 13.71 18.16 -16.35
N LYS A 91 14.82 18.38 -17.07
CA LYS A 91 15.52 17.32 -17.81
C LYS A 91 16.06 16.29 -16.84
N GLY A 92 15.73 14.99 -17.04
CA GLY A 92 16.05 13.93 -16.12
C GLY A 92 15.12 13.81 -14.90
N LYS A 93 14.07 14.65 -14.85
CA LYS A 93 13.02 14.65 -13.83
C LYS A 93 13.55 14.66 -12.37
N PRO A 94 14.51 15.55 -12.04
CA PRO A 94 15.02 15.62 -10.68
C PRO A 94 14.02 16.22 -9.69
N LEU A 95 13.08 17.04 -10.15
CA LEU A 95 12.02 17.62 -9.34
C LEU A 95 10.72 16.84 -9.59
N THR A 96 10.15 16.30 -8.52
CA THR A 96 8.86 15.64 -8.55
C THR A 96 7.91 16.35 -7.59
N VAL A 97 6.73 16.70 -8.09
CA VAL A 97 5.64 17.27 -7.30
C VAL A 97 4.53 16.24 -7.26
N MET A 98 4.03 15.95 -6.07
CA MET A 98 2.93 15.02 -5.84
C MET A 98 1.84 15.71 -5.03
N LEU A 99 0.62 15.57 -5.50
CA LEU A 99 -0.59 15.97 -4.78
C LEU A 99 -1.34 14.68 -4.40
N GLN A 100 -1.53 14.47 -3.11
CA GLN A 100 -2.15 13.28 -2.58
C GLN A 100 -3.43 13.66 -1.83
N PHE A 101 -4.48 12.90 -2.09
CA PHE A 101 -5.79 13.02 -1.48
C PHE A 101 -6.05 11.73 -0.70
N PHE A 102 -6.30 11.86 0.58
CA PHE A 102 -6.59 10.74 1.46
C PHE A 102 -8.04 10.81 1.89
N ASP A 103 -8.71 9.66 1.81
CA ASP A 103 -10.11 9.48 2.18
C ASP A 103 -11.02 10.59 1.66
N LEU A 104 -11.13 10.70 0.33
CA LEU A 104 -11.94 11.71 -0.35
C LEU A 104 -13.42 11.71 0.07
N LEU A 105 -13.91 10.57 0.55
CA LEU A 105 -15.30 10.40 0.98
C LEU A 105 -15.48 10.65 2.47
N GLY A 106 -14.39 10.74 3.25
CA GLY A 106 -14.45 10.93 4.71
C GLY A 106 -15.13 9.79 5.44
N GLN A 107 -15.06 8.56 4.91
CA GLN A 107 -15.77 7.40 5.47
C GLN A 107 -14.89 6.47 6.28
N GLN A 108 -13.59 6.74 6.37
CA GLN A 108 -12.69 5.95 7.18
C GLN A 108 -13.04 6.11 8.66
N SER A 109 -13.34 5.01 9.34
CA SER A 109 -13.65 5.01 10.75
C SER A 109 -12.40 5.10 11.61
N ASN A 110 -12.43 5.96 12.62
CA ASN A 110 -11.41 6.02 13.68
C ASN A 110 -11.72 5.10 14.87
N PHE A 111 -12.74 4.28 14.75
CA PHE A 111 -13.22 3.42 15.79
C PHE A 111 -13.03 1.95 15.44
N SER A 112 -12.41 1.21 16.34
CA SER A 112 -12.24 -0.24 16.23
C SER A 112 -12.84 -0.93 17.44
N ARG A 113 -13.69 -1.91 17.20
CA ARG A 113 -14.29 -2.73 18.24
C ARG A 113 -13.94 -4.19 18.06
N SER A 114 -13.44 -4.80 19.12
CA SER A 114 -13.17 -6.22 19.19
C SER A 114 -13.96 -6.85 20.34
N ILE A 115 -14.71 -7.89 20.05
CA ILE A 115 -15.47 -8.65 21.04
C ILE A 115 -15.01 -10.09 21.00
N THR A 116 -14.60 -10.60 22.15
CA THR A 116 -14.32 -12.02 22.39
C THR A 116 -15.31 -12.56 23.42
N ALA A 117 -15.31 -13.87 23.66
CA ALA A 117 -16.16 -14.48 24.67
C ALA A 117 -15.96 -13.93 26.10
N MET A 118 -14.79 -13.34 26.37
CA MET A 118 -14.38 -12.86 27.70
C MET A 118 -14.15 -11.35 27.78
N GLN A 119 -14.01 -10.67 26.65
CA GLN A 119 -13.58 -9.28 26.61
C GLN A 119 -14.21 -8.52 25.45
N ARG A 120 -14.63 -7.30 25.74
CA ARG A 120 -14.94 -6.28 24.75
C ARG A 120 -13.87 -5.19 24.83
N SER A 121 -13.27 -4.88 23.71
CA SER A 121 -12.31 -3.78 23.58
C SER A 121 -12.81 -2.80 22.54
N ASP A 122 -13.01 -1.57 22.95
CA ASP A 122 -13.34 -0.44 22.09
C ASP A 122 -12.12 0.47 22.02
N THR A 123 -11.62 0.72 20.82
CA THR A 123 -10.48 1.59 20.59
C THR A 123 -10.89 2.71 19.66
N GLU A 124 -10.74 3.94 20.10
CA GLU A 124 -10.97 5.13 19.31
C GLU A 124 -9.64 5.85 19.08
N PHE A 125 -9.37 6.16 17.81
CA PHE A 125 -8.15 6.85 17.41
C PHE A 125 -8.49 8.30 17.06
N ASN A 126 -7.78 9.24 17.65
CA ASN A 126 -7.86 10.64 17.25
C ASN A 126 -6.93 10.87 16.05
N ALA A 127 -7.39 10.54 14.86
CA ALA A 127 -6.64 10.68 13.62
C ALA A 127 -7.38 11.56 12.61
N VAL A 128 -6.62 12.31 11.82
CA VAL A 128 -7.14 13.03 10.66
C VAL A 128 -7.14 12.07 9.49
N ASN A 129 -8.30 11.60 9.08
CA ASN A 129 -8.43 10.61 8.01
C ASN A 129 -8.49 11.26 6.64
N SER A 130 -9.33 12.29 6.49
CA SER A 130 -9.54 13.00 5.23
C SER A 130 -8.66 14.25 5.16
N TYR A 131 -7.66 14.24 4.28
CA TYR A 131 -6.76 15.38 4.10
C TYR A 131 -6.10 15.37 2.72
N ILE A 132 -5.52 16.52 2.37
CA ILE A 132 -4.76 16.72 1.14
C ILE A 132 -3.31 17.00 1.53
N MET A 133 -2.38 16.34 0.88
CA MET A 133 -0.94 16.54 1.09
C MET A 133 -0.24 16.91 -0.21
N LEU A 134 0.51 18.01 -0.18
CA LEU A 134 1.44 18.38 -1.24
C LEU A 134 2.84 17.94 -0.84
N ARG A 135 3.46 17.10 -1.67
CA ARG A 135 4.85 16.68 -1.51
C ARG A 135 5.68 17.19 -2.68
N VAL A 136 6.77 17.89 -2.35
CA VAL A 136 7.77 18.33 -3.33
C VAL A 136 9.07 17.61 -3.02
N GLN A 137 9.59 16.89 -4.00
CA GLN A 137 10.84 16.12 -3.87
C GLN A 137 11.82 16.58 -4.94
N TYR A 138 13.01 16.99 -4.51
CA TYR A 138 14.10 17.30 -5.41
C TYR A 138 15.26 16.32 -5.22
N ARG A 139 15.67 15.65 -6.30
CA ARG A 139 16.78 14.69 -6.30
C ARG A 139 18.06 15.39 -6.70
N LEU A 140 18.94 15.62 -5.73
CA LEU A 140 20.27 16.14 -5.96
C LEU A 140 21.21 14.99 -6.37
N ASN A 141 21.62 14.94 -7.63
CA ASN A 141 22.65 14.00 -8.10
C ASN A 141 24.05 14.60 -7.88
N LEU A 142 24.43 14.80 -6.61
CA LEU A 142 25.73 15.37 -6.25
C LEU A 142 26.92 14.43 -6.51
N PHE A 143 26.68 13.14 -6.75
CA PHE A 143 27.71 12.11 -6.89
C PHE A 143 27.63 11.33 -8.21
N GLY A 144 27.27 11.96 -9.31
CA GLY A 144 27.07 11.29 -10.60
C GLY A 144 27.90 11.83 -11.76
N GLY A 145 28.90 12.65 -11.53
CA GLY A 145 29.84 13.11 -12.57
C GLY A 145 30.65 11.93 -13.12
N LYS A 146 31.00 11.99 -14.42
CA LYS A 146 31.89 11.00 -15.08
C LYS A 146 33.18 10.82 -14.31
N GLU A 147 33.65 11.86 -13.62
CA GLU A 147 34.89 11.89 -12.82
C GLU A 147 34.77 11.02 -11.54
N ALA A 148 33.63 11.01 -10.85
CA ALA A 148 33.44 10.15 -9.68
C ALA A 148 33.41 8.67 -10.05
N ARG A 149 32.86 8.31 -11.22
CA ARG A 149 32.92 6.94 -11.75
C ARG A 149 34.35 6.54 -12.19
N GLN A 150 35.15 7.47 -12.66
CA GLN A 150 36.56 7.22 -13.01
C GLN A 150 37.41 7.03 -11.77
N GLN A 151 37.21 7.81 -10.71
CA GLN A 151 37.91 7.65 -9.44
C GLN A 151 37.60 6.31 -8.76
N MET A 152 36.36 5.84 -8.79
CA MET A 152 36.01 4.51 -8.29
C MET A 152 36.64 3.37 -9.13
N ARG A 153 36.89 3.59 -10.43
CA ARG A 153 37.58 2.61 -11.29
C ARG A 153 39.11 2.63 -11.11
N GLN A 154 39.69 3.76 -10.75
CA GLN A 154 41.14 3.88 -10.50
C GLN A 154 41.53 3.59 -9.04
N GLY A 155 40.63 3.70 -8.07
CA GLY A 155 40.85 3.38 -6.66
C GLY A 155 40.80 1.89 -6.30
N GLY A 156 40.51 1.01 -7.25
CA GLY A 156 40.37 -0.44 -7.04
C GLY A 156 41.67 -1.25 -7.11
N GLY A 157 42.84 -0.64 -6.91
CA GLY A 157 44.10 -1.33 -7.06
C GLY A 157 45.08 -1.06 -5.94
N TYR A 158 44.82 -1.49 -4.70
CA TYR A 158 45.86 -1.82 -3.71
C TYR A 158 45.18 -2.52 -2.52
N GLY A 159 45.14 -3.82 -2.57
CA GLY A 159 44.91 -4.68 -1.42
C GLY A 159 45.84 -5.91 -1.57
N PRO A 160 46.78 -6.15 -0.66
CA PRO A 160 47.63 -7.33 -0.73
C PRO A 160 46.91 -8.53 -0.13
N GLY A 161 46.85 -9.59 -0.90
CA GLY A 161 46.83 -10.93 -0.33
C GLY A 161 45.52 -11.65 -0.17
N GLY A 162 45.31 -12.67 -0.99
CA GLY A 162 44.90 -13.97 -0.49
C GLY A 162 43.40 -14.36 -0.70
N GLY A 163 43.21 -15.38 -1.51
CA GLY A 163 42.06 -16.27 -1.35
C GLY A 163 41.18 -16.49 -2.59
N ARG A 164 41.60 -17.40 -3.46
CA ARG A 164 40.73 -18.09 -4.42
C ARG A 164 39.69 -18.90 -3.66
N TYR A 165 38.39 -18.65 -3.91
CA TYR A 165 37.36 -19.68 -3.94
C TYR A 165 36.29 -19.32 -4.95
N GLY A 166 35.83 -20.35 -5.65
CA GLY A 166 35.11 -20.31 -6.89
C GLY A 166 33.62 -20.00 -6.84
N GLY A 167 33.13 -19.69 -8.00
CA GLY A 167 31.86 -20.12 -8.56
C GLY A 167 30.56 -19.56 -7.90
N GLY A 168 29.94 -18.58 -8.55
CA GLY A 168 28.55 -18.21 -8.27
C GLY A 168 28.06 -17.17 -9.27
N ARG A 169 27.14 -17.58 -10.10
CA ARG A 169 26.47 -16.76 -11.13
C ARG A 169 25.80 -15.52 -10.51
N PRO A 170 25.94 -14.33 -11.06
CA PRO A 170 25.14 -13.18 -10.68
C PRO A 170 23.86 -13.14 -11.53
N GLY A 171 22.77 -13.59 -10.95
CA GLY A 171 21.43 -13.32 -11.43
C GLY A 171 20.73 -12.42 -10.42
N GLY A 172 21.05 -11.15 -10.39
CA GLY A 172 20.39 -10.15 -9.54
C GLY A 172 19.62 -9.17 -10.41
N MET A 173 18.29 -9.31 -10.43
CA MET A 173 17.39 -8.28 -10.91
C MET A 173 17.53 -7.02 -10.04
N PRO A 174 17.50 -5.81 -10.62
CA PRO A 174 17.48 -4.58 -9.84
C PRO A 174 16.18 -4.49 -9.04
N PRO A 175 16.21 -3.90 -7.83
CA PRO A 175 15.01 -3.72 -7.03
C PRO A 175 14.05 -2.79 -7.77
N ARG A 176 12.86 -3.27 -8.04
CA ARG A 176 11.73 -2.51 -8.54
C ARG A 176 11.33 -1.49 -7.47
N MET A 177 11.51 -0.22 -7.76
CA MET A 177 10.82 0.84 -7.02
C MET A 177 9.34 0.84 -7.42
N GLY A 178 8.58 -0.03 -6.81
CA GLY A 178 7.14 0.07 -6.78
C GLY A 178 6.77 1.07 -5.69
N GLY A 179 6.32 2.26 -6.06
CA GLY A 179 5.64 3.16 -5.14
C GLY A 179 4.24 2.61 -4.83
N GLY A 180 4.18 1.49 -4.12
CA GLY A 180 2.94 1.02 -3.56
C GLY A 180 2.70 1.70 -2.21
N PHE A 181 1.49 2.11 -1.96
CA PHE A 181 1.04 2.39 -0.61
C PHE A 181 1.29 1.12 0.20
N GLY A 182 2.28 1.13 1.09
CA GLY A 182 2.50 0.02 1.99
C GLY A 182 1.23 -0.20 2.81
N PRO A 183 0.85 -1.45 3.09
CA PRO A 183 -0.27 -1.70 3.99
C PRO A 183 0.09 -1.07 5.34
N MET A 184 -0.71 -0.12 5.81
CA MET A 184 -0.68 0.26 7.21
C MET A 184 -0.99 -1.00 8.00
N MET A 185 0.00 -1.53 8.71
CA MET A 185 -0.22 -2.55 9.72
C MET A 185 -1.17 -1.98 10.76
N TYR A 186 -2.36 -2.54 10.81
CA TYR A 186 -3.22 -2.40 11.98
C TYR A 186 -2.66 -3.31 13.08
N LEU A 187 -2.19 -2.71 14.13
CA LEU A 187 -2.02 -3.40 15.42
C LEU A 187 -3.37 -3.58 16.09
#